data_e54acc521ec94f57e61e1e9e8e69a2cd
#
_entry.id   e54acc521ec94f57e61e1e9e8e69a2cd
#
_cell.length_a   1.000
_cell.length_b   1.000
_cell.length_c   1.000
_cell.angle_alpha   90.00
_cell.angle_beta   90.00
_cell.angle_gamma   90.00
#
_symmetry.space_group_name_H-M   'P 1'
#
loop_
_entity.id
_entity.type
_entity.pdbx_description
1 polymer ?
#
loop_
_entity_poly.entity_id
_entity_poly.type
_entity_poly.pdbx_seq_one_letter_code
_entity_poly.pdbx_strand_id
1 'polypeptide(L)'
;MASKIFYGVQSLNPGVKVIAGSFTTNGSSNPASANNTGAGWSVARTGTGELTVTLEDSFPGLISAQCSLALNAAGDSKVQFGAIDVSSAKTVVIRTITGTSAADIAANANNRVHFCLILRNTSLTQ
;
A
#
# COMPACT_ATOMS: atom_id res chain seq x y z
N MET A 1 10.67 17.96 -26.73
CA MET A 1 9.98 17.45 -25.56
C MET A 1 10.39 18.23 -24.31
N ALA A 2 9.43 18.73 -23.63
CA ALA A 2 9.73 19.34 -22.36
C ALA A 2 10.32 18.27 -21.44
N SER A 3 11.53 18.47 -20.99
CA SER A 3 12.07 17.59 -20.00
C SER A 3 11.28 17.81 -18.70
N LYS A 4 10.66 16.76 -18.27
CA LYS A 4 9.95 16.78 -17.01
C LYS A 4 10.97 16.56 -15.91
N ILE A 5 11.49 17.64 -15.40
CA ILE A 5 12.34 17.57 -14.23
C ILE A 5 11.41 17.57 -13.03
N PHE A 6 11.22 16.38 -12.47
CA PHE A 6 10.54 16.27 -11.21
C PHE A 6 11.60 16.23 -10.11
N TYR A 7 11.68 17.29 -9.36
CA TYR A 7 12.32 17.18 -8.08
C TYR A 7 11.46 16.20 -7.27
N GLY A 8 12.08 15.27 -6.57
CA GLY A 8 11.33 14.33 -5.74
C GLY A 8 10.32 15.06 -4.87
N VAL A 9 9.26 14.35 -4.49
CA VAL A 9 8.24 14.93 -3.62
C VAL A 9 8.94 15.42 -2.36
N GLN A 10 9.10 16.72 -2.26
CA GLN A 10 9.65 17.35 -1.08
C GLN A 10 8.50 17.90 -0.27
N SER A 11 8.35 17.37 0.92
CA SER A 11 7.43 17.97 1.86
C SER A 11 8.05 19.27 2.36
N LEU A 12 7.30 20.35 2.30
CA LEU A 12 7.69 21.60 2.94
C LEU A 12 7.69 21.46 4.47
N ASN A 13 7.05 20.41 4.96
CA ASN A 13 7.06 20.05 6.37
C ASN A 13 8.02 18.87 6.57
N PRO A 14 9.21 19.07 7.15
CA PRO A 14 10.18 17.99 7.33
C PRO A 14 9.66 16.87 8.24
N GLY A 15 8.57 17.10 8.96
CA GLY A 15 7.94 16.08 9.79
C GLY A 15 7.05 15.09 9.03
N VAL A 16 6.95 15.21 7.71
CA VAL A 16 6.06 14.38 6.90
C VAL A 16 6.85 13.53 5.91
N LYS A 17 6.51 12.26 5.83
CA LYS A 17 7.06 11.31 4.86
C LYS A 17 5.91 10.69 4.08
N VAL A 18 6.07 10.58 2.77
CA VAL A 18 5.10 9.90 1.91
C VAL A 18 5.70 8.58 1.43
N ILE A 19 4.99 7.49 1.65
CA ILE A 19 5.31 6.18 1.08
C ILE A 19 4.13 5.75 0.23
N ALA A 20 4.39 5.55 -1.04
CA ALA A 20 3.37 5.13 -1.99
C ALA A 20 3.86 3.91 -2.77
N GLY A 21 2.94 3.09 -3.20
CA GLY A 21 3.29 1.93 -3.98
C GLY A 21 2.10 1.24 -4.60
N SER A 22 2.40 0.28 -5.44
CA SER A 22 1.40 -0.59 -6.03
C SER A 22 1.98 -1.98 -6.24
N PHE A 23 1.12 -2.98 -6.20
CA PHE A 23 1.49 -4.36 -6.44
C PHE A 23 0.34 -5.09 -7.12
N THR A 24 0.67 -6.16 -7.84
CA THR A 24 -0.35 -7.02 -8.45
C THR A 24 -0.78 -8.08 -7.46
N THR A 25 -2.08 -8.42 -7.49
CA THR A 25 -2.59 -9.55 -6.72
C THR A 25 -2.16 -10.87 -7.38
N ASN A 26 -2.09 -11.93 -6.59
CA ASN A 26 -1.61 -13.23 -7.08
C ASN A 26 -2.46 -14.39 -6.54
N GLY A 27 -3.77 -14.20 -6.47
CA GLY A 27 -4.67 -15.23 -5.96
C GLY A 27 -4.32 -15.59 -4.52
N SER A 28 -4.15 -16.87 -4.26
CA SER A 28 -3.81 -17.37 -2.92
C SER A 28 -2.30 -17.43 -2.65
N SER A 29 -1.50 -16.82 -3.52
CA SER A 29 -0.04 -16.76 -3.39
C SER A 29 0.42 -15.35 -3.05
N ASN A 30 1.69 -15.21 -2.66
CA ASN A 30 2.26 -13.89 -2.44
C ASN A 30 2.32 -13.08 -3.72
N PRO A 31 2.06 -11.78 -3.66
CA PRO A 31 2.32 -10.89 -4.79
C PRO A 31 3.77 -11.02 -5.26
N ALA A 32 3.97 -11.07 -6.58
CA ALA A 32 5.31 -11.17 -7.15
C ALA A 32 6.05 -9.84 -6.96
N SER A 33 7.19 -9.87 -6.27
CA SER A 33 7.96 -8.67 -5.96
C SER A 33 8.44 -7.94 -7.22
N ALA A 34 8.66 -8.66 -8.31
CA ALA A 34 9.05 -8.06 -9.59
C ALA A 34 8.00 -7.11 -10.16
N ASN A 35 6.75 -7.24 -9.75
CA ASN A 35 5.64 -6.39 -10.20
C ASN A 35 5.35 -5.23 -9.25
N ASN A 36 6.10 -5.09 -8.16
CA ASN A 36 5.92 -4.00 -7.23
C ASN A 36 6.46 -2.69 -7.80
N THR A 37 5.74 -1.62 -7.57
CA THR A 37 6.17 -0.27 -7.93
C THR A 37 6.19 0.58 -6.67
N GLY A 38 7.29 1.27 -6.43
CA GLY A 38 7.51 2.06 -5.23
C GLY A 38 8.63 1.46 -4.39
N ALA A 39 9.05 2.19 -3.38
CA ALA A 39 10.18 1.82 -2.54
C ALA A 39 9.86 2.01 -1.07
N GLY A 40 10.61 1.34 -0.21
CA GLY A 40 10.49 1.47 1.23
C GLY A 40 9.54 0.47 1.87
N TRP A 41 9.10 -0.54 1.14
CA TRP A 41 8.11 -1.50 1.63
C TRP A 41 8.21 -2.84 0.88
N SER A 42 7.62 -3.85 1.46
CA SER A 42 7.39 -5.15 0.84
C SER A 42 5.98 -5.62 1.15
N VAL A 43 5.48 -6.60 0.44
CA VAL A 43 4.12 -7.13 0.64
C VAL A 43 4.12 -8.65 0.61
N ALA A 44 3.29 -9.25 1.44
CA ALA A 44 3.08 -10.69 1.48
C ALA A 44 1.60 -10.97 1.76
N ARG A 45 1.11 -12.10 1.25
CA ARG A 45 -0.23 -12.58 1.59
C ARG A 45 -0.18 -13.27 2.95
N THR A 46 -0.97 -12.82 3.88
CA THR A 46 -1.00 -13.36 5.24
C THR A 46 -2.27 -14.14 5.57
N GLY A 47 -3.23 -14.14 4.66
CA GLY A 47 -4.48 -14.89 4.83
C GLY A 47 -5.38 -14.68 3.64
N THR A 48 -6.55 -15.33 3.65
CA THR A 48 -7.55 -15.14 2.60
C THR A 48 -8.04 -13.69 2.61
N GLY A 49 -7.88 -13.01 1.48
CA GLY A 49 -8.26 -11.60 1.38
C GLY A 49 -7.46 -10.69 2.28
N GLU A 50 -6.24 -11.07 2.64
CA GLU A 50 -5.40 -10.27 3.53
C GLU A 50 -3.98 -10.18 2.99
N LEU A 51 -3.54 -8.96 2.75
CA LEU A 51 -2.21 -8.65 2.27
C LEU A 51 -1.56 -7.70 3.27
N THR A 52 -0.37 -8.05 3.73
CA THR A 52 0.35 -7.23 4.70
C THR A 52 1.53 -6.55 4.05
N VAL A 53 1.50 -5.22 4.06
CA VAL A 53 2.62 -4.39 3.64
C VAL A 53 3.51 -4.16 4.85
N THR A 54 4.79 -4.45 4.70
CA THR A 54 5.80 -4.20 5.75
C THR A 54 6.69 -3.06 5.30
N LEU A 55 6.78 -2.04 6.14
CA LEU A 55 7.63 -0.88 5.90
C LEU A 55 9.07 -1.20 6.29
N GLU A 56 10.03 -0.58 5.59
CA GLU A 56 11.46 -0.75 5.93
C GLU A 56 11.80 -0.04 7.24
N ASP A 57 11.19 1.11 7.47
CA ASP A 57 11.44 1.93 8.66
C ASP A 57 10.19 2.07 9.51
N SER A 58 10.36 2.35 10.79
CA SER A 58 9.27 2.72 11.67
C SER A 58 9.07 4.22 11.67
N PHE A 59 7.83 4.64 11.92
CA PHE A 59 7.45 6.05 11.95
C PHE A 59 6.66 6.34 13.21
N PRO A 60 6.78 7.55 13.79
CA PRO A 60 6.04 7.88 15.02
C PRO A 60 4.52 7.83 14.88
N GLY A 61 3.98 8.03 13.69
CA GLY A 61 2.54 7.96 13.50
C GLY A 61 2.12 8.04 12.04
N LEU A 62 0.85 7.74 11.81
CA LEU A 62 0.22 7.83 10.50
C LEU A 62 -0.67 9.08 10.49
N ILE A 63 -0.53 9.89 9.44
CA ILE A 63 -1.38 11.06 9.25
C ILE A 63 -2.59 10.69 8.40
N SER A 64 -2.36 9.99 7.29
CA SER A 64 -3.41 9.62 6.35
C SER A 64 -3.01 8.39 5.57
N ALA A 65 -3.98 7.58 5.19
CA ALA A 65 -3.75 6.39 4.38
C ALA A 65 -4.88 6.25 3.37
N GLN A 66 -4.52 5.86 2.16
CA GLN A 66 -5.48 5.64 1.07
C GLN A 66 -5.08 4.40 0.29
N CYS A 67 -6.05 3.61 -0.12
CA CYS A 67 -5.82 2.49 -1.02
C CYS A 67 -6.94 2.41 -2.05
N SER A 68 -6.62 1.84 -3.20
CA SER A 68 -7.57 1.64 -4.29
C SER A 68 -7.21 0.37 -5.05
N LEU A 69 -8.18 -0.14 -5.79
CA LEU A 69 -8.03 -1.37 -6.56
C LEU A 69 -8.37 -1.10 -8.02
N ALA A 70 -7.45 -1.48 -8.91
CA ALA A 70 -7.71 -1.56 -10.33
C ALA A 70 -7.93 -3.01 -10.70
N LEU A 71 -8.99 -3.29 -11.46
CA LEU A 71 -9.33 -4.64 -11.90
C LEU A 71 -9.28 -4.72 -13.43
N ASN A 72 -8.83 -5.87 -13.92
CA ASN A 72 -8.80 -6.16 -15.36
C ASN A 72 -10.21 -6.14 -15.99
N ALA A 73 -11.21 -6.54 -15.21
CA ALA A 73 -12.62 -6.54 -15.64
C ALA A 73 -13.48 -5.98 -14.53
N ALA A 74 -14.58 -5.35 -14.91
CA ALA A 74 -15.53 -4.83 -13.94
C ALA A 74 -15.99 -5.94 -13.00
N GLY A 75 -16.06 -5.63 -11.73
CA GLY A 75 -16.40 -6.62 -10.71
C GLY A 75 -16.75 -5.97 -9.39
N ASP A 76 -17.04 -6.82 -8.41
CA ASP A 76 -17.50 -6.43 -7.08
C ASP A 76 -16.38 -6.50 -6.04
N SER A 77 -15.13 -6.54 -6.49
CA SER A 77 -13.97 -6.57 -5.59
C SER A 77 -13.56 -5.18 -5.18
N LYS A 78 -13.07 -5.05 -3.97
CA LYS A 78 -12.64 -3.78 -3.40
C LYS A 78 -11.54 -4.02 -2.38
N VAL A 79 -10.88 -2.95 -1.98
CA VAL A 79 -9.85 -2.99 -0.94
C VAL A 79 -10.19 -2.04 0.18
N GLN A 80 -9.73 -2.38 1.38
CA GLN A 80 -9.78 -1.50 2.54
C GLN A 80 -8.60 -1.80 3.45
N PHE A 81 -8.22 -0.83 4.27
CA PHE A 81 -7.19 -1.08 5.28
C PHE A 81 -7.75 -1.90 6.43
N GLY A 82 -6.92 -2.80 6.94
CA GLY A 82 -7.10 -3.44 8.23
C GLY A 82 -6.28 -2.75 9.30
N ALA A 83 -5.61 -3.52 10.14
CA ALA A 83 -4.78 -2.98 11.19
C ALA A 83 -3.57 -2.25 10.61
N ILE A 84 -3.24 -1.10 11.17
CA ILE A 84 -2.08 -0.30 10.76
C ILE A 84 -1.24 -0.03 12.00
N ASP A 85 0.02 -0.47 11.96
CA ASP A 85 0.99 -0.21 13.02
C ASP A 85 2.32 0.22 12.39
N VAL A 86 2.50 1.52 12.24
CA VAL A 86 3.69 2.07 11.57
C VAL A 86 4.85 2.28 12.53
N SER A 87 4.62 2.23 13.85
CA SER A 87 5.63 2.58 14.84
C SER A 87 6.35 1.37 15.44
N SER A 88 5.69 0.24 15.57
CA SER A 88 6.24 -0.95 16.21
C SER A 88 6.42 -2.09 15.22
N ALA A 89 5.34 -2.69 14.76
CA ALA A 89 5.39 -3.82 13.82
C ALA A 89 5.78 -3.39 12.40
N LYS A 90 5.60 -2.12 12.06
CA LYS A 90 5.86 -1.55 10.73
C LYS A 90 4.99 -2.20 9.65
N THR A 91 3.77 -2.57 10.00
CA THR A 91 2.87 -3.29 9.10
C THR A 91 1.60 -2.51 8.83
N VAL A 92 1.12 -2.66 7.60
CA VAL A 92 -0.16 -2.10 7.15
C VAL A 92 -0.91 -3.23 6.46
N VAL A 93 -2.05 -3.61 7.02
CA VAL A 93 -2.87 -4.67 6.44
C VAL A 93 -3.82 -4.07 5.42
N ILE A 94 -3.85 -4.65 4.23
CA ILE A 94 -4.81 -4.30 3.19
C ILE A 94 -5.70 -5.52 2.96
N ARG A 95 -7.00 -5.35 3.12
CA ARG A 95 -7.96 -6.41 2.91
C ARG A 95 -8.55 -6.33 1.51
N THR A 96 -8.67 -7.48 0.85
CA THR A 96 -9.37 -7.61 -0.41
C THR A 96 -10.70 -8.30 -0.16
N ILE A 97 -11.77 -7.73 -0.71
CA ILE A 97 -13.13 -8.15 -0.41
C ILE A 97 -13.87 -8.30 -1.73
N THR A 98 -14.61 -9.38 -1.89
CA THR A 98 -15.55 -9.55 -2.99
C THR A 98 -16.94 -9.68 -2.39
N GLY A 99 -17.85 -8.81 -2.81
CA GLY A 99 -19.15 -8.70 -2.17
C GLY A 99 -19.01 -8.19 -0.74
N THR A 100 -19.29 -9.04 0.24
CA THR A 100 -19.21 -8.71 1.67
C THR A 100 -18.20 -9.59 2.41
N SER A 101 -17.47 -10.44 1.71
CA SER A 101 -16.57 -11.41 2.32
C SER A 101 -15.14 -11.21 1.87
N ALA A 102 -14.20 -11.49 2.78
CA ALA A 102 -12.78 -11.51 2.42
C ALA A 102 -12.54 -12.54 1.33
N ALA A 103 -11.85 -12.15 0.28
CA ALA A 103 -11.57 -13.03 -0.85
C ALA A 103 -10.28 -12.62 -1.53
N ASP A 104 -9.52 -13.60 -1.98
CA ASP A 104 -8.33 -13.35 -2.79
C ASP A 104 -8.74 -12.89 -4.19
N ILE A 105 -7.96 -12.01 -4.76
CA ILE A 105 -8.16 -11.51 -6.12
C ILE A 105 -7.19 -12.26 -7.03
N ALA A 106 -7.72 -12.79 -8.14
CA ALA A 106 -6.96 -13.60 -9.09
C ALA A 106 -5.72 -12.86 -9.62
N ALA A 107 -4.70 -13.62 -9.96
CA ALA A 107 -3.50 -13.08 -10.57
C ALA A 107 -3.81 -12.53 -11.96
N ASN A 108 -3.46 -11.27 -12.20
CA ASN A 108 -3.56 -10.63 -13.49
C ASN A 108 -2.69 -9.37 -13.46
N ALA A 109 -2.01 -9.09 -14.56
CA ALA A 109 -1.15 -7.90 -14.63
C ALA A 109 -1.92 -6.60 -14.40
N ASN A 110 -3.22 -6.59 -14.67
CA ASN A 110 -4.08 -5.42 -14.51
C ASN A 110 -4.88 -5.41 -13.21
N ASN A 111 -4.76 -6.44 -12.38
CA ASN A 111 -5.34 -6.44 -11.04
C ASN A 111 -4.30 -5.89 -10.08
N ARG A 112 -4.41 -4.61 -9.76
CA ARG A 112 -3.41 -3.90 -8.97
C ARG A 112 -4.01 -3.20 -7.78
N VAL A 113 -3.32 -3.30 -6.66
CA VAL A 113 -3.62 -2.54 -5.46
C VAL A 113 -2.66 -1.35 -5.41
N HIS A 114 -3.21 -0.16 -5.26
CA HIS A 114 -2.45 1.06 -5.07
C HIS A 114 -2.65 1.56 -3.65
N PHE A 115 -1.59 2.02 -3.02
CA PHE A 115 -1.71 2.62 -1.69
C PHE A 115 -0.80 3.82 -1.55
N CYS A 116 -1.18 4.71 -0.65
CA CYS A 116 -0.40 5.90 -0.32
C CYS A 116 -0.53 6.14 1.18
N LEU A 117 0.60 6.28 1.84
CA LEU A 117 0.68 6.54 3.27
C LEU A 117 1.35 7.88 3.48
N ILE A 118 0.72 8.75 4.25
CA ILE A 118 1.32 10.00 4.70
C ILE A 118 1.64 9.82 6.17
N LEU A 119 2.93 9.85 6.49
CA LEU A 119 3.45 9.45 7.78
C LEU A 119 4.05 10.65 8.51
N ARG A 120 3.90 10.63 9.82
CA ARG A 120 4.62 11.58 10.66
C ARG A 120 6.06 11.06 10.83
N ASN A 121 7.03 11.90 10.50
CA ASN A 121 8.45 11.54 10.54
C ASN A 121 9.17 12.22 11.72
N THR A 122 8.43 12.79 12.66
CA THR A 122 8.95 13.41 13.86
C THR A 122 8.08 13.07 15.04
N SER A 123 8.68 12.96 16.21
CA SER A 123 7.95 12.78 17.46
C SER A 123 7.37 14.08 18.02
N LEU A 124 7.67 15.22 17.42
CA LEU A 124 7.14 16.49 17.87
C LEU A 124 5.65 16.60 17.53
N THR A 125 4.88 17.03 18.49
CA THR A 125 3.45 17.30 18.29
C THR A 125 3.29 18.62 17.55
N GLN A 126 2.46 18.62 16.55
CA GLN A 126 2.14 19.83 15.81
C GLN A 126 0.79 20.36 16.18
#